data_df075b02c71e375c8f2376c5b4d9c296
#
_entry.id   df075b02c71e375c8f2376c5b4d9c296
#
_cell.length_a   1.000
_cell.length_b   1.000
_cell.length_c   1.000
_cell.angle_alpha   90.00
_cell.angle_beta   90.00
_cell.angle_gamma   90.00
#
_symmetry.space_group_name_H-M   'P 1'
#
loop_
_entity.id
_entity.type
_entity.pdbx_description
1 polymer ?
#
loop_
_entity_poly.entity_id
_entity_poly.type
_entity_poly.pdbx_seq_one_letter_code
_entity_poly.pdbx_strand_id
1 'polypeptide(L)'
;QFEQGKPSFYNEQWQLTSLEHNAFMVDDLEKSMMGARPEGSTKPRYAPIARIPHEGDQDFKHVVKQILDSGAFGIVVPQVRTKEEAAKLVRAMRYPPQRGAKIPNPPGIRGWGPGGAQRLWGLTADQYARKADLWPLNPEGELLAFIMIETHEAVKNINEILSVPGLAGVLIGPSDLSLSLGVGTPAPNVNAPEVEAATETVAKACVAHKRICGTFESPNIEKRVAQGFRLFTRTSK
;
A
#
# COMPACT_ATOMS: atom_id res chain seq x y z
N GLN A 1 0.23 -8.24 -12.88
CA GLN A 1 1.66 -7.96 -13.07
C GLN A 1 2.50 -8.52 -11.93
N PHE A 2 2.13 -8.27 -10.67
CA PHE A 2 2.83 -8.85 -9.51
C PHE A 2 2.83 -10.37 -9.51
N GLU A 3 1.73 -11.01 -9.88
CA GLU A 3 1.63 -12.46 -10.02
C GLU A 3 2.62 -13.02 -11.06
N GLN A 4 2.99 -12.21 -12.06
CA GLN A 4 3.99 -12.55 -13.07
C GLN A 4 5.43 -12.22 -12.62
N GLY A 5 5.64 -11.73 -11.39
CA GLY A 5 6.94 -11.32 -10.88
C GLY A 5 7.57 -10.11 -11.58
N LYS A 6 6.77 -9.35 -12.36
CA LYS A 6 7.26 -8.17 -13.08
C LYS A 6 7.26 -6.93 -12.18
N PRO A 7 8.27 -6.05 -12.30
CA PRO A 7 8.28 -4.78 -11.59
C PRO A 7 7.18 -3.84 -12.09
N SER A 8 6.69 -2.99 -11.19
CA SER A 8 5.70 -1.95 -11.46
C SER A 8 6.29 -0.58 -11.13
N PHE A 9 6.10 0.37 -12.03
CA PHE A 9 6.67 1.71 -11.95
C PHE A 9 5.59 2.78 -11.79
N TYR A 10 5.95 3.86 -11.09
CA TYR A 10 5.10 5.02 -10.89
C TYR A 10 4.73 5.68 -12.22
N ASN A 11 3.49 6.18 -12.32
CA ASN A 11 2.89 6.74 -13.54
C ASN A 11 2.82 5.82 -14.77
N GLU A 12 3.17 4.55 -14.63
CA GLU A 12 3.02 3.55 -15.68
C GLU A 12 1.91 2.55 -15.36
N GLN A 13 1.99 1.88 -14.21
CA GLN A 13 1.00 0.91 -13.76
C GLN A 13 0.23 1.36 -12.53
N TRP A 14 0.78 2.27 -11.75
CA TRP A 14 0.20 2.78 -10.52
C TRP A 14 0.58 4.24 -10.28
N GLN A 15 -0.19 4.91 -9.44
CA GLN A 15 0.07 6.28 -9.00
C GLN A 15 -0.13 6.38 -7.49
N LEU A 16 0.77 7.09 -6.82
CA LEU A 16 0.68 7.37 -5.40
C LEU A 16 0.29 8.83 -5.18
N THR A 17 -0.84 9.05 -4.54
CA THR A 17 -1.21 10.35 -3.97
C THR A 17 -0.78 10.35 -2.51
N SER A 18 0.19 11.19 -2.16
CA SER A 18 0.61 11.34 -0.77
C SER A 18 -0.22 12.40 -0.06
N LEU A 19 -0.86 12.00 1.03
CA LEU A 19 -1.59 12.89 1.94
C LEU A 19 -0.84 13.08 3.27
N GLU A 20 0.32 12.46 3.43
CA GLU A 20 1.12 12.53 4.66
C GLU A 20 1.85 13.85 4.81
N HIS A 21 2.54 14.31 3.74
CA HIS A 21 3.33 15.55 3.77
C HIS A 21 2.67 16.70 3.01
N ASN A 22 1.42 16.54 2.60
CA ASN A 22 0.64 17.54 1.88
C ASN A 22 -0.64 17.85 2.63
N ALA A 23 -1.29 18.98 2.30
CA ALA A 23 -2.60 19.29 2.86
C ALA A 23 -3.59 18.14 2.56
N PHE A 24 -4.27 17.69 3.61
CA PHE A 24 -5.26 16.62 3.50
C PHE A 24 -6.56 17.15 2.91
N MET A 25 -6.71 17.03 1.59
CA MET A 25 -7.87 17.47 0.82
C MET A 25 -8.52 16.29 0.10
N VAL A 26 -9.59 15.74 0.68
CA VAL A 26 -10.30 14.57 0.12
C VAL A 26 -10.93 14.91 -1.25
N ASP A 27 -11.43 16.12 -1.44
CA ASP A 27 -12.01 16.57 -2.71
C ASP A 27 -10.97 16.57 -3.85
N ASP A 28 -9.75 16.99 -3.55
CA ASP A 28 -8.66 16.97 -4.53
C ASP A 28 -8.20 15.54 -4.84
N LEU A 29 -8.28 14.64 -3.85
CA LEU A 29 -8.04 13.23 -4.05
C LEU A 29 -9.06 12.62 -5.04
N GLU A 30 -10.35 12.88 -4.86
CA GLU A 30 -11.39 12.38 -5.78
C GLU A 30 -11.18 12.91 -7.20
N LYS A 31 -10.90 14.20 -7.36
CA LYS A 31 -10.57 14.81 -8.66
C LYS A 31 -9.35 14.17 -9.30
N SER A 32 -8.30 13.94 -8.52
CA SER A 32 -7.06 13.27 -8.98
C SER A 32 -7.34 11.85 -9.45
N MET A 33 -8.13 11.10 -8.70
CA MET A 33 -8.52 9.72 -9.06
C MET A 33 -9.41 9.68 -10.31
N MET A 34 -10.37 10.61 -10.42
CA MET A 34 -11.20 10.73 -11.63
C MET A 34 -10.40 11.14 -12.86
N GLY A 35 -9.39 12.00 -12.69
CA GLY A 35 -8.44 12.39 -13.75
C GLY A 35 -7.55 11.23 -14.23
N ALA A 36 -7.39 10.18 -13.44
CA ALA A 36 -6.69 8.97 -13.86
C ALA A 36 -7.47 8.14 -14.88
N ARG A 37 -8.75 8.44 -15.10
CA ARG A 37 -9.61 7.74 -16.05
C ARG A 37 -9.63 8.48 -17.38
N PRO A 38 -9.11 7.86 -18.47
CA PRO A 38 -9.19 8.46 -19.80
C PRO A 38 -10.64 8.69 -20.23
N GLU A 39 -10.87 9.75 -21.00
CA GLU A 39 -12.18 10.02 -21.59
C GLU A 39 -12.69 8.83 -22.40
N GLY A 40 -13.95 8.44 -22.20
CA GLY A 40 -14.56 7.28 -22.83
C GLY A 40 -14.12 5.91 -22.28
N SER A 41 -13.20 5.85 -21.30
CA SER A 41 -12.77 4.59 -20.68
C SER A 41 -13.66 4.23 -19.50
N THR A 42 -13.86 2.92 -19.30
CA THR A 42 -14.50 2.36 -18.09
C THR A 42 -13.49 2.00 -17.00
N LYS A 43 -12.19 2.15 -17.27
CA LYS A 43 -11.10 1.80 -16.33
C LYS A 43 -10.11 2.94 -16.18
N PRO A 44 -9.52 3.13 -14.99
CA PRO A 44 -8.43 4.07 -14.82
C PRO A 44 -7.18 3.61 -15.62
N ARG A 45 -6.36 4.57 -16.04
CA ARG A 45 -5.13 4.33 -16.80
C ARG A 45 -4.08 3.58 -15.96
N TYR A 46 -4.06 3.85 -14.67
CA TYR A 46 -3.19 3.25 -13.67
C TYR A 46 -3.97 3.08 -12.36
N ALA A 47 -3.50 2.18 -11.50
CA ALA A 47 -4.13 1.97 -10.19
C ALA A 47 -3.80 3.14 -9.23
N PRO A 48 -4.78 3.99 -8.85
CA PRO A 48 -4.53 5.03 -7.86
C PRO A 48 -4.41 4.41 -6.47
N ILE A 49 -3.28 4.71 -5.80
CA ILE A 49 -2.98 4.31 -4.43
C ILE A 49 -2.78 5.58 -3.60
N ALA A 50 -3.28 5.62 -2.38
CA ALA A 50 -3.12 6.76 -1.50
C ALA A 50 -2.27 6.41 -0.26
N ARG A 51 -1.29 7.25 0.06
CA ARG A 51 -0.59 7.24 1.34
C ARG A 51 -1.32 8.18 2.28
N ILE A 52 -1.84 7.62 3.38
CA ILE A 52 -2.63 8.37 4.36
C ILE A 52 -1.74 9.18 5.31
N PRO A 53 -2.29 10.24 5.96
CA PRO A 53 -1.53 11.08 6.89
C PRO A 53 -1.37 10.47 8.28
N HIS A 54 -2.05 9.38 8.59
CA HIS A 54 -2.06 8.74 9.90
C HIS A 54 -1.02 7.64 9.99
N GLU A 55 -0.29 7.61 11.10
CA GLU A 55 0.68 6.57 11.42
C GLU A 55 0.02 5.27 11.92
N GLY A 56 0.78 4.18 11.98
CA GLY A 56 0.28 2.85 12.30
C GLY A 56 -0.42 2.72 13.65
N ASP A 57 0.02 3.47 14.67
CA ASP A 57 -0.55 3.46 16.02
C ASP A 57 -1.87 4.23 16.15
N GLN A 58 -2.16 5.16 15.22
CA GLN A 58 -3.35 6.01 15.22
C GLN A 58 -4.61 5.29 14.74
N ASP A 59 -5.79 5.87 14.98
CA ASP A 59 -7.05 5.42 14.37
C ASP A 59 -7.27 6.11 13.03
N PHE A 60 -7.13 5.37 11.97
CA PHE A 60 -7.28 5.82 10.58
C PHE A 60 -8.48 5.20 9.85
N LYS A 61 -9.33 4.47 10.54
CA LYS A 61 -10.46 3.74 9.92
C LYS A 61 -11.35 4.62 9.04
N HIS A 62 -11.67 5.85 9.49
CA HIS A 62 -12.54 6.77 8.76
C HIS A 62 -11.85 7.30 7.50
N VAL A 63 -10.55 7.61 7.56
CA VAL A 63 -9.77 8.09 6.41
C VAL A 63 -9.63 7.00 5.35
N VAL A 64 -9.29 5.78 5.77
CA VAL A 64 -9.23 4.62 4.86
C VAL A 64 -10.57 4.41 4.14
N LYS A 65 -11.69 4.50 4.88
CA LYS A 65 -13.03 4.38 4.28
C LYS A 65 -13.28 5.46 3.23
N GLN A 66 -13.04 6.74 3.54
CA GLN A 66 -13.27 7.86 2.61
C GLN A 66 -12.43 7.72 1.34
N ILE A 67 -11.15 7.39 1.48
CA ILE A 67 -10.25 7.21 0.33
C ILE A 67 -10.68 6.05 -0.56
N LEU A 68 -11.08 4.92 0.03
CA LEU A 68 -11.58 3.78 -0.75
C LEU A 68 -12.95 4.06 -1.40
N ASP A 69 -13.81 4.83 -0.75
CA ASP A 69 -15.10 5.24 -1.29
C ASP A 69 -14.95 6.24 -2.44
N SER A 70 -13.85 7.00 -2.49
CA SER A 70 -13.45 7.85 -3.63
C SER A 70 -12.86 7.05 -4.80
N GLY A 71 -12.51 5.78 -4.62
CA GLY A 71 -12.11 4.88 -5.70
C GLY A 71 -10.67 4.41 -5.72
N ALA A 72 -9.89 4.65 -4.66
CA ALA A 72 -8.53 4.12 -4.57
C ALA A 72 -8.48 2.60 -4.66
N PHE A 73 -7.46 2.07 -5.32
CA PHE A 73 -7.15 0.64 -5.39
C PHE A 73 -6.22 0.18 -4.27
N GLY A 74 -5.61 1.09 -3.55
CA GLY A 74 -4.73 0.74 -2.44
C GLY A 74 -4.53 1.87 -1.45
N ILE A 75 -4.12 1.46 -0.27
CA ILE A 75 -3.75 2.34 0.84
C ILE A 75 -2.32 2.03 1.26
N VAL A 76 -1.56 3.06 1.55
CA VAL A 76 -0.25 2.99 2.20
C VAL A 76 -0.35 3.67 3.57
N VAL A 77 -0.05 2.94 4.64
CA VAL A 77 0.04 3.49 6.00
C VAL A 77 1.50 3.68 6.37
N PRO A 78 1.93 4.92 6.70
CA PRO A 78 3.30 5.18 7.14
C PRO A 78 3.52 4.73 8.59
N GLN A 79 4.77 4.67 9.03
CA GLN A 79 5.21 4.45 10.42
C GLN A 79 4.60 3.21 11.11
N VAL A 80 4.34 2.14 10.37
CA VAL A 80 3.86 0.87 10.94
C VAL A 80 5.03 0.11 11.57
N ARG A 81 4.88 -0.30 12.83
CA ARG A 81 5.92 -0.93 13.64
C ARG A 81 5.61 -2.35 14.05
N THR A 82 4.31 -2.70 14.09
CA THR A 82 3.85 -3.98 14.66
C THR A 82 2.87 -4.72 13.73
N LYS A 83 2.70 -6.00 14.02
CA LYS A 83 1.70 -6.86 13.37
C LYS A 83 0.27 -6.35 13.58
N GLU A 84 -0.02 -5.86 14.78
CA GLU A 84 -1.33 -5.34 15.18
C GLU A 84 -1.69 -4.09 14.38
N GLU A 85 -0.72 -3.20 14.17
CA GLU A 85 -0.90 -2.00 13.35
C GLU A 85 -1.16 -2.37 11.88
N ALA A 86 -0.42 -3.30 11.32
CA ALA A 86 -0.66 -3.81 9.98
C ALA A 86 -2.06 -4.48 9.86
N ALA A 87 -2.48 -5.23 10.88
CA ALA A 87 -3.80 -5.85 10.92
C ALA A 87 -4.95 -4.82 11.01
N LYS A 88 -4.74 -3.66 11.64
CA LYS A 88 -5.74 -2.56 11.63
C LYS A 88 -6.06 -2.14 10.19
N LEU A 89 -5.03 -1.97 9.33
CA LEU A 89 -5.24 -1.60 7.93
C LEU A 89 -6.08 -2.63 7.19
N VAL A 90 -5.71 -3.90 7.29
CA VAL A 90 -6.43 -5.00 6.65
C VAL A 90 -7.91 -4.99 7.04
N ARG A 91 -8.21 -4.84 8.33
CA ARG A 91 -9.59 -4.78 8.81
C ARG A 91 -10.33 -3.53 8.35
N ALA A 92 -9.66 -2.37 8.31
CA ALA A 92 -10.27 -1.11 7.88
C ALA A 92 -10.64 -1.10 6.40
N MET A 93 -9.90 -1.83 5.56
CA MET A 93 -10.12 -1.91 4.12
C MET A 93 -11.21 -2.91 3.71
N ARG A 94 -11.47 -3.94 4.52
CA ARG A 94 -12.43 -5.01 4.22
C ARG A 94 -13.84 -4.68 4.74
N TYR A 95 -14.85 -5.07 4.00
CA TYR A 95 -16.23 -5.11 4.49
C TYR A 95 -16.45 -6.25 5.50
N PRO A 96 -17.40 -6.10 6.45
CA PRO A 96 -17.79 -7.19 7.33
C PRO A 96 -18.19 -8.44 6.53
N PRO A 97 -17.77 -9.63 6.96
CA PRO A 97 -18.12 -10.86 6.26
C PRO A 97 -19.63 -11.11 6.31
N GLN A 98 -20.21 -11.42 5.17
CA GLN A 98 -21.63 -11.79 5.08
C GLN A 98 -21.83 -13.27 5.44
N ARG A 99 -23.07 -13.67 5.69
CA ARG A 99 -23.42 -15.07 5.95
C ARG A 99 -22.96 -15.95 4.79
N GLY A 100 -22.20 -17.00 5.08
CA GLY A 100 -21.66 -17.91 4.07
C GLY A 100 -20.44 -17.38 3.30
N ALA A 101 -19.81 -16.29 3.78
CA ALA A 101 -18.57 -15.77 3.18
C ALA A 101 -17.48 -16.85 3.12
N LYS A 102 -16.87 -17.02 1.94
CA LYS A 102 -15.76 -17.99 1.73
C LYS A 102 -14.49 -17.59 2.48
N ILE A 103 -14.26 -16.30 2.69
CA ILE A 103 -13.07 -15.74 3.34
C ILE A 103 -13.53 -14.82 4.50
N PRO A 104 -14.03 -15.36 5.62
CA PRO A 104 -14.55 -14.54 6.71
C PRO A 104 -13.44 -13.85 7.54
N ASN A 105 -12.22 -14.35 7.52
CA ASN A 105 -11.12 -13.84 8.35
C ASN A 105 -9.98 -13.24 7.50
N PRO A 106 -9.31 -12.17 8.03
CA PRO A 106 -9.74 -11.39 9.19
C PRO A 106 -11.02 -10.59 8.89
N PRO A 107 -11.94 -10.46 9.87
CA PRO A 107 -13.20 -9.75 9.64
C PRO A 107 -12.98 -8.27 9.41
N GLY A 108 -13.62 -7.73 8.36
CA GLY A 108 -13.58 -6.32 8.03
C GLY A 108 -14.48 -5.47 8.92
N ILE A 109 -14.19 -4.16 8.94
CA ILE A 109 -14.94 -3.15 9.69
C ILE A 109 -15.29 -1.93 8.83
N ARG A 110 -15.05 -1.98 7.52
CA ARG A 110 -15.38 -0.89 6.58
C ARG A 110 -16.89 -0.70 6.48
N GLY A 111 -17.36 0.55 6.60
CA GLY A 111 -18.75 0.90 6.33
C GLY A 111 -19.03 0.97 4.83
N TRP A 112 -20.29 0.82 4.43
CA TRP A 112 -20.72 0.84 3.04
C TRP A 112 -21.01 2.28 2.57
N GLY A 113 -20.39 2.73 1.48
CA GLY A 113 -20.61 4.04 0.87
C GLY A 113 -19.86 4.25 -0.46
N PRO A 114 -19.75 3.23 -1.34
CA PRO A 114 -18.78 3.22 -2.43
C PRO A 114 -19.22 3.95 -3.70
N GLY A 115 -20.09 4.96 -3.62
CA GLY A 115 -20.64 5.63 -4.82
C GLY A 115 -19.59 6.21 -5.76
N GLY A 116 -18.55 6.86 -5.23
CA GLY A 116 -17.41 7.36 -5.99
C GLY A 116 -16.61 6.23 -6.63
N ALA A 117 -16.28 5.22 -5.85
CA ALA A 117 -15.53 4.06 -6.29
C ALA A 117 -16.26 3.27 -7.42
N GLN A 118 -17.55 3.09 -7.29
CA GLN A 118 -18.35 2.43 -8.34
C GLN A 118 -18.26 3.19 -9.67
N ARG A 119 -18.38 4.52 -9.62
CA ARG A 119 -18.25 5.38 -10.82
C ARG A 119 -16.87 5.27 -11.44
N LEU A 120 -15.82 5.35 -10.63
CA LEU A 120 -14.43 5.28 -11.11
C LEU A 120 -14.11 3.91 -11.72
N TRP A 121 -14.53 2.83 -11.04
CA TRP A 121 -14.26 1.47 -11.49
C TRP A 121 -15.20 1.00 -12.61
N GLY A 122 -16.28 1.73 -12.88
CA GLY A 122 -17.29 1.36 -13.89
C GLY A 122 -18.07 0.10 -13.52
N LEU A 123 -18.36 -0.10 -12.22
CA LEU A 123 -18.95 -1.31 -11.67
C LEU A 123 -20.32 -1.02 -11.01
N THR A 124 -21.22 -2.00 -11.05
CA THR A 124 -22.42 -2.01 -10.20
C THR A 124 -22.05 -2.23 -8.73
N ALA A 125 -22.99 -2.00 -7.82
CA ALA A 125 -22.77 -2.22 -6.39
C ALA A 125 -22.33 -3.66 -6.08
N ASP A 126 -23.01 -4.65 -6.67
CA ASP A 126 -22.68 -6.07 -6.51
C ASP A 126 -21.30 -6.44 -7.07
N GLN A 127 -20.97 -5.92 -8.25
CA GLN A 127 -19.66 -6.14 -8.88
C GLN A 127 -18.55 -5.53 -8.02
N TYR A 128 -18.77 -4.30 -7.54
CA TYR A 128 -17.82 -3.63 -6.67
C TYR A 128 -17.63 -4.40 -5.35
N ALA A 129 -18.71 -4.83 -4.71
CA ALA A 129 -18.64 -5.58 -3.45
C ALA A 129 -17.79 -6.86 -3.56
N ARG A 130 -17.84 -7.55 -4.72
CA ARG A 130 -17.01 -8.74 -4.97
C ARG A 130 -15.54 -8.41 -5.18
N LYS A 131 -15.27 -7.26 -5.83
CA LYS A 131 -13.91 -6.81 -6.17
C LYS A 131 -13.23 -6.02 -5.05
N ALA A 132 -14.00 -5.38 -4.18
CA ALA A 132 -13.49 -4.52 -3.11
C ALA A 132 -13.05 -5.32 -1.88
N ASP A 133 -12.21 -6.33 -2.10
CA ASP A 133 -11.53 -7.12 -1.08
C ASP A 133 -10.02 -7.17 -1.37
N LEU A 134 -9.24 -7.63 -0.42
CA LEU A 134 -7.78 -7.55 -0.44
C LEU A 134 -7.12 -8.70 -1.19
N TRP A 135 -6.34 -8.38 -2.22
CA TRP A 135 -5.35 -9.28 -2.77
C TRP A 135 -4.09 -9.29 -1.87
N PRO A 136 -3.42 -10.44 -1.61
CA PRO A 136 -3.68 -11.78 -2.17
C PRO A 136 -4.60 -12.67 -1.32
N LEU A 137 -5.22 -12.14 -0.27
CA LEU A 137 -6.13 -12.90 0.59
C LEU A 137 -7.33 -13.44 -0.20
N ASN A 138 -7.93 -12.57 -0.99
CA ASN A 138 -8.95 -12.91 -1.97
C ASN A 138 -8.34 -12.79 -3.37
N PRO A 139 -8.18 -13.90 -4.12
CA PRO A 139 -7.63 -13.85 -5.48
C PRO A 139 -8.44 -13.00 -6.47
N GLU A 140 -9.76 -12.80 -6.21
CA GLU A 140 -10.62 -11.93 -7.01
C GLU A 140 -10.62 -10.47 -6.53
N GLY A 141 -9.98 -10.19 -5.40
CA GLY A 141 -9.88 -8.85 -4.81
C GLY A 141 -8.94 -7.96 -5.62
N GLU A 142 -9.32 -6.68 -5.72
CA GLU A 142 -8.57 -5.66 -6.45
C GLU A 142 -7.91 -4.63 -5.51
N LEU A 143 -8.17 -4.72 -4.19
CA LEU A 143 -7.59 -3.79 -3.23
C LEU A 143 -6.22 -4.25 -2.74
N LEU A 144 -5.32 -3.28 -2.55
CA LEU A 144 -3.94 -3.50 -2.10
C LEU A 144 -3.69 -2.78 -0.78
N ALA A 145 -3.42 -3.54 0.28
CA ALA A 145 -2.99 -3.01 1.56
C ALA A 145 -1.46 -2.96 1.62
N PHE A 146 -0.90 -1.76 1.69
CA PHE A 146 0.53 -1.53 1.88
C PHE A 146 0.79 -0.78 3.18
N ILE A 147 1.95 -1.02 3.76
CA ILE A 147 2.48 -0.27 4.90
C ILE A 147 3.91 0.18 4.60
N MET A 148 4.38 1.21 5.31
CA MET A 148 5.78 1.61 5.20
C MET A 148 6.62 0.99 6.32
N ILE A 149 7.81 0.54 5.92
CA ILE A 149 8.88 0.09 6.82
C ILE A 149 9.94 1.18 6.84
N GLU A 150 9.93 1.96 7.91
CA GLU A 150 10.76 3.16 8.03
C GLU A 150 11.25 3.40 9.47
N THR A 151 11.14 2.36 10.32
CA THR A 151 11.68 2.37 11.66
C THR A 151 12.51 1.13 11.93
N HIS A 152 13.50 1.25 12.82
CA HIS A 152 14.31 0.12 13.29
C HIS A 152 13.43 -1.00 13.90
N GLU A 153 12.37 -0.61 14.61
CA GLU A 153 11.41 -1.54 15.21
C GLU A 153 10.66 -2.34 14.13
N ALA A 154 10.17 -1.67 13.08
CA ALA A 154 9.49 -2.33 11.96
C ALA A 154 10.39 -3.36 11.26
N VAL A 155 11.69 -3.06 11.08
CA VAL A 155 12.66 -3.99 10.52
C VAL A 155 12.84 -5.22 11.41
N LYS A 156 12.88 -5.07 12.73
CA LYS A 156 12.95 -6.19 13.68
C LYS A 156 11.70 -7.07 13.61
N ASN A 157 10.54 -6.46 13.46
CA ASN A 157 9.24 -7.13 13.46
C ASN A 157 8.78 -7.58 12.06
N ILE A 158 9.63 -7.46 11.04
CA ILE A 158 9.23 -7.61 9.63
C ILE A 158 8.54 -8.94 9.33
N ASN A 159 8.98 -10.05 9.90
CA ASN A 159 8.39 -11.37 9.67
C ASN A 159 6.98 -11.47 10.28
N GLU A 160 6.75 -10.90 11.46
CA GLU A 160 5.44 -10.85 12.09
C GLU A 160 4.48 -9.96 11.31
N ILE A 161 4.95 -8.79 10.89
CA ILE A 161 4.20 -7.85 10.06
C ILE A 161 3.75 -8.52 8.75
N LEU A 162 4.68 -9.14 8.01
CA LEU A 162 4.39 -9.80 6.73
C LEU A 162 3.53 -11.06 6.86
N SER A 163 3.40 -11.62 8.07
CA SER A 163 2.50 -12.74 8.34
C SER A 163 1.02 -12.35 8.34
N VAL A 164 0.69 -11.05 8.35
CA VAL A 164 -0.70 -10.56 8.39
C VAL A 164 -1.44 -10.97 7.11
N PRO A 165 -2.54 -11.74 7.22
CA PRO A 165 -3.34 -12.11 6.04
C PRO A 165 -3.99 -10.87 5.42
N GLY A 166 -3.90 -10.74 4.10
CA GLY A 166 -4.47 -9.61 3.36
C GLY A 166 -3.52 -8.42 3.16
N LEU A 167 -2.36 -8.41 3.80
CA LEU A 167 -1.31 -7.44 3.48
C LEU A 167 -0.72 -7.78 2.10
N ALA A 168 -0.77 -6.85 1.16
CA ALA A 168 -0.20 -7.03 -0.18
C ALA A 168 1.33 -6.95 -0.16
N GLY A 169 1.87 -6.05 0.63
CA GLY A 169 3.31 -5.84 0.74
C GLY A 169 3.70 -4.64 1.56
N VAL A 170 4.95 -4.25 1.41
CA VAL A 170 5.55 -3.12 2.13
C VAL A 170 6.29 -2.19 1.18
N LEU A 171 6.38 -0.91 1.58
CA LEU A 171 7.27 0.07 0.97
C LEU A 171 8.31 0.51 1.99
N ILE A 172 9.57 0.56 1.59
CA ILE A 172 10.63 1.10 2.43
C ILE A 172 10.71 2.60 2.25
N GLY A 173 10.65 3.35 3.37
CA GLY A 173 10.93 4.79 3.45
C GLY A 173 12.37 5.02 3.94
N PRO A 174 13.36 5.14 3.03
CA PRO A 174 14.77 5.13 3.44
C PRO A 174 15.21 6.36 4.25
N SER A 175 14.54 7.49 4.06
CA SER A 175 14.84 8.72 4.79
C SER A 175 14.54 8.58 6.28
N ASP A 176 13.30 8.23 6.63
CA ASP A 176 12.89 8.03 8.03
C ASP A 176 13.59 6.81 8.64
N LEU A 177 13.80 5.75 7.86
CA LEU A 177 14.57 4.60 8.29
C LEU A 177 15.99 4.98 8.71
N SER A 178 16.67 5.86 7.94
CA SER A 178 18.03 6.32 8.30
C SER A 178 18.05 7.11 9.60
N LEU A 179 17.03 7.96 9.83
CA LEU A 179 16.89 8.70 11.09
C LEU A 179 16.58 7.75 12.25
N SER A 180 15.68 6.78 12.06
CA SER A 180 15.34 5.79 13.07
C SER A 180 16.52 4.87 13.44
N LEU A 181 17.42 4.61 12.50
CA LEU A 181 18.66 3.86 12.73
C LEU A 181 19.77 4.72 13.37
N GLY A 182 19.55 6.04 13.50
CA GLY A 182 20.53 6.95 14.10
C GLY A 182 21.72 7.27 13.21
N VAL A 183 21.61 7.08 11.90
CA VAL A 183 22.70 7.32 10.93
C VAL A 183 22.54 8.61 10.12
N GLY A 184 21.58 9.46 10.49
CA GLY A 184 21.42 10.81 9.95
C GLY A 184 22.58 11.75 10.35
N THR A 185 22.79 12.87 9.58
CA THR A 185 23.94 13.79 9.76
C THR A 185 23.62 15.29 9.73
N PRO A 186 22.69 15.88 10.45
CA PRO A 186 21.43 15.41 11.03
C PRO A 186 20.34 15.10 9.98
N ALA A 187 20.55 15.47 8.71
CA ALA A 187 19.63 15.11 7.63
C ALA A 187 19.68 13.60 7.34
N PRO A 188 18.64 13.04 6.71
CA PRO A 188 18.62 11.63 6.35
C PRO A 188 19.84 11.21 5.53
N ASN A 189 20.44 10.06 5.88
CA ASN A 189 21.54 9.44 5.14
C ASN A 189 21.06 8.10 4.55
N VAL A 190 20.36 8.16 3.43
CA VAL A 190 19.77 7.00 2.76
C VAL A 190 20.79 6.02 2.19
N ASN A 191 22.05 6.46 2.06
CA ASN A 191 23.17 5.65 1.54
C ASN A 191 24.01 4.99 2.64
N ALA A 192 23.63 5.14 3.91
CA ALA A 192 24.33 4.50 5.01
C ALA A 192 24.29 2.96 4.87
N PRO A 193 25.39 2.25 5.19
CA PRO A 193 25.44 0.79 5.13
C PRO A 193 24.34 0.11 5.97
N GLU A 194 23.96 0.72 7.08
CA GLU A 194 22.90 0.24 7.97
C GLU A 194 21.53 0.28 7.29
N VAL A 195 21.25 1.31 6.49
CA VAL A 195 20.02 1.42 5.70
C VAL A 195 19.98 0.34 4.61
N GLU A 196 21.12 0.08 3.96
CA GLU A 196 21.22 -0.99 2.97
C GLU A 196 21.02 -2.36 3.62
N ALA A 197 21.64 -2.64 4.77
CA ALA A 197 21.48 -3.89 5.50
C ALA A 197 20.01 -4.12 5.94
N ALA A 198 19.35 -3.06 6.44
CA ALA A 198 17.91 -3.11 6.77
C ALA A 198 17.06 -3.38 5.53
N THR A 199 17.37 -2.71 4.41
CA THR A 199 16.68 -2.90 3.12
C THR A 199 16.80 -4.35 2.62
N GLU A 200 17.97 -4.94 2.72
CA GLU A 200 18.20 -6.35 2.36
C GLU A 200 17.43 -7.32 3.28
N THR A 201 17.36 -7.01 4.56
CA THR A 201 16.58 -7.79 5.54
C THR A 201 15.10 -7.82 5.17
N VAL A 202 14.53 -6.64 4.86
CA VAL A 202 13.14 -6.51 4.45
C VAL A 202 12.89 -7.23 3.12
N ALA A 203 13.78 -7.10 2.14
CA ALA A 203 13.66 -7.78 0.85
C ALA A 203 13.61 -9.30 1.00
N LYS A 204 14.52 -9.88 1.79
CA LYS A 204 14.54 -11.33 2.08
C LYS A 204 13.23 -11.80 2.73
N ALA A 205 12.71 -11.02 3.68
CA ALA A 205 11.44 -11.32 4.33
C ALA A 205 10.26 -11.24 3.35
N CYS A 206 10.22 -10.23 2.48
CA CYS A 206 9.18 -10.13 1.44
C CYS A 206 9.16 -11.37 0.53
N VAL A 207 10.34 -11.82 0.07
CA VAL A 207 10.45 -13.03 -0.76
C VAL A 207 9.95 -14.26 -0.02
N ALA A 208 10.38 -14.44 1.24
CA ALA A 208 9.99 -15.57 2.08
C ALA A 208 8.46 -15.64 2.32
N HIS A 209 7.83 -14.48 2.54
CA HIS A 209 6.39 -14.36 2.78
C HIS A 209 5.57 -14.20 1.48
N LYS A 210 6.21 -14.20 0.30
CA LYS A 210 5.57 -13.97 -1.01
C LYS A 210 4.76 -12.66 -1.03
N ARG A 211 5.36 -11.58 -0.50
CA ARG A 211 4.77 -10.24 -0.45
C ARG A 211 5.47 -9.30 -1.42
N ILE A 212 4.76 -8.28 -1.88
CA ILE A 212 5.34 -7.22 -2.70
C ILE A 212 6.30 -6.40 -1.85
N CYS A 213 7.54 -6.26 -2.32
CA CYS A 213 8.49 -5.31 -1.77
C CYS A 213 8.59 -4.09 -2.66
N GLY A 214 8.42 -2.92 -2.09
CA GLY A 214 8.56 -1.63 -2.77
C GLY A 214 9.56 -0.73 -2.06
N THR A 215 10.05 0.29 -2.76
CA THR A 215 10.95 1.29 -2.17
C THR A 215 10.71 2.66 -2.78
N PHE A 216 10.82 3.68 -1.94
CA PHE A 216 11.07 5.06 -2.36
C PHE A 216 12.57 5.21 -2.66
N GLU A 217 12.92 6.11 -3.59
CA GLU A 217 14.31 6.51 -3.84
C GLU A 217 15.31 5.36 -4.00
N SER A 218 15.31 4.69 -5.14
CA SER A 218 16.36 3.73 -5.44
C SER A 218 17.17 4.15 -6.67
N PRO A 219 18.45 4.48 -6.50
CA PRO A 219 19.32 4.81 -7.62
C PRO A 219 19.64 3.60 -8.50
N ASN A 220 19.56 2.38 -7.95
CA ASN A 220 19.88 1.14 -8.65
C ASN A 220 18.70 0.18 -8.69
N ILE A 221 17.83 0.36 -9.68
CA ILE A 221 16.64 -0.47 -9.88
C ILE A 221 17.01 -1.93 -10.16
N GLU A 222 18.04 -2.19 -10.96
CA GLU A 222 18.44 -3.56 -11.31
C GLU A 222 18.84 -4.36 -10.08
N LYS A 223 19.64 -3.76 -9.18
CA LYS A 223 19.99 -4.36 -7.88
C LYS A 223 18.72 -4.69 -7.07
N ARG A 224 17.79 -3.73 -6.98
CA ARG A 224 16.54 -3.93 -6.21
C ARG A 224 15.65 -5.01 -6.83
N VAL A 225 15.52 -5.05 -8.14
CA VAL A 225 14.78 -6.12 -8.83
C VAL A 225 15.41 -7.50 -8.55
N ALA A 226 16.74 -7.60 -8.56
CA ALA A 226 17.45 -8.83 -8.20
C ALA A 226 17.23 -9.24 -6.73
N GLN A 227 17.10 -8.28 -5.82
CA GLN A 227 16.76 -8.50 -4.41
C GLN A 227 15.27 -8.88 -4.18
N GLY A 228 14.42 -8.83 -5.21
CA GLY A 228 13.01 -9.18 -5.11
C GLY A 228 12.04 -7.99 -5.06
N PHE A 229 12.52 -6.75 -5.20
CA PHE A 229 11.63 -5.58 -5.27
C PHE A 229 10.78 -5.59 -6.54
N ARG A 230 9.51 -5.19 -6.41
CA ARG A 230 8.54 -5.17 -7.53
C ARG A 230 7.72 -3.89 -7.61
N LEU A 231 7.86 -2.96 -6.65
CA LEU A 231 7.13 -1.70 -6.63
C LEU A 231 8.12 -0.53 -6.48
N PHE A 232 8.11 0.40 -7.43
CA PHE A 232 9.04 1.52 -7.48
C PHE A 232 8.28 2.84 -7.61
N THR A 233 8.64 3.85 -6.81
CA THR A 233 8.02 5.19 -6.81
C THR A 233 8.60 6.12 -7.87
N ARG A 234 9.38 5.61 -8.80
CA ARG A 234 9.91 6.33 -9.96
C ARG A 234 9.50 5.64 -11.25
N THR A 235 9.62 6.34 -12.37
CA THR A 235 9.44 5.77 -13.70
C THR A 235 10.59 4.82 -14.05
N SER A 236 10.37 3.96 -15.03
CA SER A 236 11.38 3.02 -15.54
C SER A 236 12.52 3.71 -16.31
N LYS A 237 12.35 5.00 -16.66
CA LYS A 237 13.30 5.82 -17.43
C LYS A 237 14.01 6.84 -16.58
#